data_a2c4ebe4b11dc02220097fc7dcb13194
#
_entry.id   a2c4ebe4b11dc02220097fc7dcb13194
#
_cell.length_a   1.000
_cell.length_b   1.000
_cell.length_c   1.000
_cell.angle_alpha   90.00
_cell.angle_beta   90.00
_cell.angle_gamma   90.00
#
_symmetry.space_group_name_H-M   'P 1'
#
loop_
_entity.id
_entity.type
_entity.pdbx_description
1 polymer ?
#
loop_
_entity_poly.entity_id
_entity_poly.type
_entity_poly.pdbx_seq_one_letter_code
_entity_poly.pdbx_strand_id
1 'polypeptide(L)'
;YLPVGNYVLTLLAMRHVMSFKAYPCKESDTGIEMMTEMTYMTFGDQKVLLLPGENFVSTVYGSYNPAETSATGKGPEINPKPLAEIAGDSELISFAVTNDMTGYVVPPTDFNLNPTQPYLNGYKDRFGKNHYHETNSMGIGTQKAIADAFADVVSRF
;
A
#
# COMPACT_ATOMS: atom_id res chain seq x y z
N TYR A 1 5.77 -2.17 10.34
CA TYR A 1 6.82 -1.57 9.46
C TYR A 1 6.44 -1.77 8.00
N LEU A 2 6.70 -0.75 7.16
CA LEU A 2 6.46 -0.80 5.72
C LEU A 2 7.82 -0.86 4.98
N PRO A 3 8.07 -1.90 4.17
CA PRO A 3 9.28 -1.97 3.36
C PRO A 3 9.29 -0.84 2.32
N VAL A 4 10.40 -0.11 2.23
CA VAL A 4 10.54 1.00 1.28
C VAL A 4 11.20 0.49 0.01
N GLY A 5 10.42 0.35 -1.06
CA GLY A 5 10.91 0.03 -2.41
C GLY A 5 11.24 1.28 -3.24
N ASN A 6 10.67 2.43 -2.85
CA ASN A 6 10.82 3.69 -3.58
C ASN A 6 12.13 4.40 -3.22
N TYR A 7 13.15 4.22 -4.05
CA TYR A 7 14.46 4.83 -3.84
C TYR A 7 14.45 6.37 -3.91
N VAL A 8 13.49 6.97 -4.63
CA VAL A 8 13.37 8.44 -4.71
C VAL A 8 12.99 9.02 -3.35
N LEU A 9 12.03 8.39 -2.64
CA LEU A 9 11.68 8.78 -1.27
C LEU A 9 12.86 8.61 -0.32
N THR A 10 13.63 7.53 -0.47
CA THR A 10 14.86 7.32 0.30
C THR A 10 15.88 8.45 0.07
N LEU A 11 16.10 8.86 -1.17
CA LEU A 11 17.00 9.97 -1.49
C LEU A 11 16.50 11.31 -0.92
N LEU A 12 15.19 11.57 -0.97
CA LEU A 12 14.59 12.77 -0.40
C LEU A 12 14.73 12.80 1.14
N ALA A 13 14.58 11.66 1.80
CA ALA A 13 14.82 11.53 3.24
C ALA A 13 16.30 11.77 3.58
N MET A 14 17.24 11.20 2.83
CA MET A 14 18.68 11.41 2.99
C MET A 14 19.10 12.88 2.79
N ARG A 15 18.34 13.63 1.98
CA ARG A 15 18.55 15.07 1.75
C ARG A 15 17.78 15.95 2.71
N HIS A 16 17.13 15.38 3.72
CA HIS A 16 16.31 16.09 4.71
C HIS A 16 15.14 16.89 4.11
N VAL A 17 14.69 16.52 2.90
CA VAL A 17 13.49 17.10 2.28
C VAL A 17 12.21 16.55 2.93
N MET A 18 12.27 15.30 3.39
CA MET A 18 11.22 14.65 4.16
C MET A 18 11.82 13.88 5.33
N SER A 19 11.02 13.58 6.33
CA SER A 19 11.45 12.88 7.53
C SER A 19 10.53 11.70 7.82
N PHE A 20 11.13 10.53 8.06
CA PHE A 20 10.47 9.36 8.62
C PHE A 20 11.48 8.52 9.41
N LYS A 21 10.99 7.69 10.33
CA LYS A 21 11.86 6.77 11.07
C LYS A 21 12.15 5.55 10.19
N ALA A 22 13.39 5.44 9.74
CA ALA A 22 13.88 4.34 8.93
C ALA A 22 14.65 3.31 9.77
N TYR A 23 14.44 2.04 9.44
CA TYR A 23 15.12 0.90 10.07
C TYR A 23 15.71 0.01 8.97
N PRO A 24 16.80 -0.73 9.26
CA PRO A 24 17.34 -1.70 8.30
C PRO A 24 16.34 -2.80 7.99
N CYS A 25 16.12 -3.08 6.69
CA CYS A 25 15.25 -4.15 6.21
C CYS A 25 15.89 -4.83 5.00
N LYS A 26 16.23 -6.11 5.12
CA LYS A 26 16.88 -6.88 4.04
C LYS A 26 15.89 -7.24 2.92
N GLU A 27 14.61 -7.29 3.25
CA GLU A 27 13.52 -7.66 2.34
C GLU A 27 13.04 -6.51 1.46
N SER A 28 13.49 -5.27 1.74
CA SER A 28 13.14 -4.11 0.91
C SER A 28 14.20 -3.84 -0.15
N ASP A 29 13.78 -3.35 -1.32
CA ASP A 29 14.67 -3.03 -2.44
C ASP A 29 15.69 -1.93 -2.11
N THR A 30 15.38 -1.08 -1.14
CA THR A 30 16.27 0.01 -0.70
C THR A 30 17.07 -0.33 0.55
N GLY A 31 16.87 -1.50 1.14
CA GLY A 31 17.52 -1.95 2.38
C GLY A 31 16.93 -1.33 3.65
N ILE A 32 15.81 -0.61 3.55
CA ILE A 32 15.16 0.03 4.70
C ILE A 32 13.66 -0.24 4.76
N GLU A 33 13.10 -0.12 5.95
CA GLU A 33 11.67 -0.07 6.21
C GLU A 33 11.32 1.18 7.02
N MET A 34 10.09 1.65 6.89
CA MET A 34 9.56 2.79 7.62
C MET A 34 8.60 2.31 8.72
N MET A 35 8.73 2.90 9.91
CA MET A 35 7.76 2.69 10.97
C MET A 35 6.53 3.56 10.75
N THR A 36 5.37 2.93 10.78
CA THR A 36 4.06 3.59 10.80
C THR A 36 3.11 2.78 11.68
N GLU A 37 1.90 3.24 11.86
CA GLU A 37 0.89 2.54 12.66
C GLU A 37 -0.46 2.47 11.97
N MET A 38 -1.26 1.50 12.36
CA MET A 38 -2.68 1.40 12.07
C MET A 38 -3.44 1.19 13.38
N THR A 39 -4.69 1.62 13.43
CA THR A 39 -5.54 1.44 14.60
C THR A 39 -6.82 0.70 14.21
N TYR A 40 -7.12 -0.38 14.92
CA TYR A 40 -8.36 -1.13 14.76
C TYR A 40 -9.19 -1.03 16.05
N MET A 41 -10.44 -0.64 15.92
CA MET A 41 -11.32 -0.39 17.08
C MET A 41 -12.78 -0.73 16.76
N THR A 42 -13.62 -0.78 17.79
CA THR A 42 -15.07 -0.90 17.65
C THR A 42 -15.80 0.26 18.30
N PHE A 43 -16.92 0.67 17.70
CA PHE A 43 -17.93 1.54 18.28
C PHE A 43 -19.26 0.78 18.29
N GLY A 44 -19.60 0.18 19.45
CA GLY A 44 -20.66 -0.83 19.49
C GLY A 44 -20.30 -2.00 18.58
N ASP A 45 -21.17 -2.34 17.64
CA ASP A 45 -20.95 -3.41 16.69
C ASP A 45 -20.17 -2.98 15.44
N GLN A 46 -19.94 -1.69 15.26
CA GLN A 46 -19.26 -1.16 14.09
C GLN A 46 -17.74 -1.27 14.25
N LYS A 47 -17.10 -1.95 13.31
CA LYS A 47 -15.65 -2.05 13.23
C LYS A 47 -15.08 -0.88 12.42
N VAL A 48 -13.98 -0.30 12.91
CA VAL A 48 -13.32 0.88 12.33
C VAL A 48 -11.82 0.62 12.24
N LEU A 49 -11.25 0.93 11.06
CA LEU A 49 -9.83 0.80 10.78
C LEU A 49 -9.24 2.12 10.31
N LEU A 50 -8.25 2.61 11.05
CA LEU A 50 -7.46 3.79 10.69
C LEU A 50 -6.17 3.34 10.01
N LEU A 51 -5.89 3.85 8.81
CA LEU A 51 -4.81 3.39 7.94
C LEU A 51 -3.80 4.50 7.62
N PRO A 52 -2.51 4.16 7.52
CA PRO A 52 -1.53 5.06 6.93
C PRO A 52 -1.71 5.13 5.42
N GLY A 53 -1.34 6.27 4.83
CA GLY A 53 -1.35 6.48 3.39
C GLY A 53 -2.73 6.50 2.73
N GLU A 54 -2.73 6.70 1.41
CA GLU A 54 -3.92 6.72 0.57
C GLU A 54 -4.21 5.31 0.02
N ASN A 55 -5.08 4.59 0.70
CA ASN A 55 -5.42 3.22 0.32
C ASN A 55 -6.44 3.21 -0.84
N PHE A 56 -6.16 2.45 -1.89
CA PHE A 56 -7.13 2.18 -2.93
C PHE A 56 -8.33 1.43 -2.34
N VAL A 57 -9.54 1.73 -2.81
CA VAL A 57 -10.78 1.09 -2.33
C VAL A 57 -10.68 -0.44 -2.45
N SER A 58 -10.07 -0.93 -3.52
CA SER A 58 -9.88 -2.37 -3.74
C SER A 58 -8.95 -3.04 -2.71
N THR A 59 -7.99 -2.31 -2.13
CA THR A 59 -7.13 -2.87 -1.08
C THR A 59 -7.89 -3.11 0.22
N VAL A 60 -8.94 -2.33 0.45
CA VAL A 60 -9.79 -2.45 1.64
C VAL A 60 -10.94 -3.42 1.41
N TYR A 61 -11.71 -3.25 0.33
CA TYR A 61 -12.98 -3.96 0.13
C TYR A 61 -12.92 -5.04 -0.96
N GLY A 62 -11.80 -5.21 -1.65
CA GLY A 62 -11.69 -6.14 -2.77
C GLY A 62 -12.17 -5.57 -4.09
N SER A 63 -12.67 -6.44 -4.96
CA SER A 63 -13.03 -6.07 -6.34
C SER A 63 -11.81 -5.63 -7.16
N TYR A 64 -10.72 -6.37 -7.01
CA TYR A 64 -9.52 -6.17 -7.83
C TYR A 64 -9.81 -6.37 -9.32
N ASN A 65 -9.13 -5.61 -10.15
CA ASN A 65 -9.24 -5.74 -11.58
C ASN A 65 -8.83 -7.13 -12.07
N PRO A 66 -9.64 -7.80 -12.91
CA PRO A 66 -9.23 -9.03 -13.57
C PRO A 66 -8.09 -8.76 -14.57
N ALA A 67 -7.40 -9.81 -14.99
CA ALA A 67 -6.22 -9.71 -15.86
C ALA A 67 -6.49 -8.88 -17.13
N GLU A 68 -7.68 -8.97 -17.69
CA GLU A 68 -8.08 -8.27 -18.92
C GLU A 68 -8.11 -6.74 -18.76
N THR A 69 -8.41 -6.25 -17.56
CA THR A 69 -8.59 -4.82 -17.28
C THR A 69 -7.57 -4.23 -16.32
N SER A 70 -6.75 -5.07 -15.69
CA SER A 70 -5.68 -4.60 -14.80
C SER A 70 -4.56 -3.89 -15.57
N ALA A 71 -3.88 -2.95 -14.94
CA ALA A 71 -2.78 -2.20 -15.56
C ALA A 71 -1.61 -3.10 -15.98
N THR A 72 -1.33 -4.13 -15.20
CA THR A 72 -0.20 -5.05 -15.40
C THR A 72 -0.53 -6.26 -16.27
N GLY A 73 -1.81 -6.53 -16.57
CA GLY A 73 -2.25 -7.77 -17.21
C GLY A 73 -2.24 -9.00 -16.30
N LYS A 74 -2.03 -8.81 -14.99
CA LYS A 74 -2.06 -9.89 -13.99
C LYS A 74 -3.44 -9.94 -13.33
N GLY A 75 -3.86 -11.15 -12.93
CA GLY A 75 -5.15 -11.36 -12.29
C GLY A 75 -5.16 -11.02 -10.80
N PRO A 76 -6.36 -11.03 -10.18
CA PRO A 76 -6.53 -10.62 -8.79
C PRO A 76 -5.82 -11.51 -7.77
N GLU A 77 -5.44 -12.72 -8.16
CA GLU A 77 -4.75 -13.71 -7.30
C GLU A 77 -3.36 -13.26 -6.81
N ILE A 78 -2.75 -12.26 -7.45
CA ILE A 78 -1.47 -11.72 -6.99
C ILE A 78 -1.61 -10.70 -5.86
N ASN A 79 -2.84 -10.23 -5.61
CA ASN A 79 -3.09 -9.25 -4.57
C ASN A 79 -3.21 -9.93 -3.20
N PRO A 80 -2.79 -9.26 -2.13
CA PRO A 80 -3.13 -9.66 -0.77
C PRO A 80 -4.65 -9.68 -0.55
N LYS A 81 -5.10 -10.41 0.46
CA LYS A 81 -6.51 -10.37 0.88
C LYS A 81 -6.94 -8.95 1.21
N PRO A 82 -8.16 -8.53 0.80
CA PRO A 82 -8.73 -7.25 1.20
C PRO A 82 -8.88 -7.15 2.72
N LEU A 83 -8.71 -5.96 3.27
CA LEU A 83 -8.77 -5.77 4.72
C LEU A 83 -10.14 -6.11 5.32
N ALA A 84 -11.23 -5.83 4.61
CA ALA A 84 -12.59 -6.22 5.02
C ALA A 84 -12.76 -7.75 5.11
N GLU A 85 -12.13 -8.51 4.19
CA GLU A 85 -12.11 -9.97 4.25
C GLU A 85 -11.30 -10.47 5.46
N ILE A 86 -10.15 -9.83 5.74
CA ILE A 86 -9.32 -10.15 6.92
C ILE A 86 -10.10 -9.88 8.21
N ALA A 87 -10.84 -8.76 8.28
CA ALA A 87 -11.69 -8.41 9.42
C ALA A 87 -12.93 -9.33 9.57
N GLY A 88 -13.25 -10.10 8.53
CA GLY A 88 -14.52 -10.84 8.48
C GLY A 88 -15.74 -9.92 8.52
N ASP A 89 -15.65 -8.73 7.93
CA ASP A 89 -16.67 -7.70 8.00
C ASP A 89 -16.72 -6.88 6.72
N SER A 90 -17.76 -7.07 5.91
CA SER A 90 -17.97 -6.32 4.66
C SER A 90 -18.39 -4.85 4.89
N GLU A 91 -18.82 -4.52 6.12
CA GLU A 91 -19.23 -3.16 6.52
C GLU A 91 -18.13 -2.43 7.30
N LEU A 92 -16.90 -2.95 7.29
CA LEU A 92 -15.75 -2.30 7.90
C LEU A 92 -15.63 -0.84 7.43
N ILE A 93 -15.64 0.10 8.36
CA ILE A 93 -15.36 1.50 8.04
C ILE A 93 -13.85 1.71 8.06
N SER A 94 -13.30 2.29 6.99
CA SER A 94 -11.88 2.63 6.92
C SER A 94 -11.66 4.12 6.70
N PHE A 95 -10.67 4.66 7.40
CA PHE A 95 -10.17 6.01 7.18
C PHE A 95 -8.71 5.94 6.77
N ALA A 96 -8.40 6.51 5.61
CA ALA A 96 -7.04 6.63 5.09
C ALA A 96 -6.33 7.89 5.62
N VAL A 97 -5.00 7.90 5.56
CA VAL A 97 -4.16 9.07 5.94
C VAL A 97 -4.39 9.53 7.38
N THR A 98 -4.71 8.62 8.28
CA THR A 98 -5.08 8.99 9.66
C THR A 98 -3.88 9.16 10.58
N ASN A 99 -2.80 8.44 10.36
CA ASN A 99 -1.60 8.49 11.19
C ASN A 99 -0.43 9.11 10.41
N ASP A 100 -0.14 8.56 9.24
CA ASP A 100 0.98 8.98 8.41
C ASP A 100 0.58 9.12 6.94
N MET A 101 1.16 10.10 6.25
CA MET A 101 1.07 10.26 4.81
C MET A 101 2.17 9.42 4.13
N THR A 102 1.96 8.11 4.04
CA THR A 102 2.93 7.18 3.43
C THR A 102 2.82 7.10 1.90
N GLY A 103 1.99 7.95 1.28
CA GLY A 103 1.66 7.90 -0.13
C GLY A 103 0.61 6.83 -0.47
N TYR A 104 0.54 6.49 -1.74
CA TYR A 104 -0.49 5.57 -2.23
C TYR A 104 -0.19 4.11 -1.90
N VAL A 105 -1.23 3.39 -1.49
CA VAL A 105 -1.21 1.92 -1.34
C VAL A 105 -1.95 1.34 -2.54
N VAL A 106 -1.18 0.98 -3.56
CA VAL A 106 -1.66 0.51 -4.86
C VAL A 106 -1.67 -1.02 -4.90
N PRO A 107 -2.76 -1.66 -5.39
CA PRO A 107 -2.78 -3.12 -5.51
C PRO A 107 -1.75 -3.60 -6.56
N PRO A 108 -1.06 -4.73 -6.33
CA PRO A 108 -0.08 -5.30 -7.26
C PRO A 108 -0.58 -5.48 -8.70
N THR A 109 -1.87 -5.76 -8.92
CA THR A 109 -2.47 -5.82 -10.27
C THR A 109 -2.37 -4.50 -11.03
N ASP A 110 -2.35 -3.39 -10.32
CA ASP A 110 -2.34 -2.04 -10.91
C ASP A 110 -1.03 -1.29 -10.67
N PHE A 111 -0.04 -1.96 -10.06
CA PHE A 111 1.27 -1.37 -9.76
C PHE A 111 2.19 -1.40 -10.99
N ASN A 112 2.23 -0.29 -11.73
CA ASN A 112 2.90 -0.19 -13.03
C ASN A 112 3.97 0.88 -13.06
N LEU A 113 5.23 0.49 -12.81
CA LEU A 113 6.38 1.39 -12.79
C LEU A 113 6.98 1.62 -14.18
N ASN A 114 7.55 2.81 -14.36
CA ASN A 114 8.40 3.09 -15.52
C ASN A 114 9.60 2.13 -15.52
N PRO A 115 9.82 1.36 -16.60
CA PRO A 115 10.86 0.33 -16.64
C PRO A 115 12.29 0.87 -16.64
N THR A 116 12.50 2.13 -17.03
CA THR A 116 13.83 2.76 -17.11
C THR A 116 14.08 3.76 -15.98
N GLN A 117 13.03 4.36 -15.45
CA GLN A 117 13.09 5.37 -14.40
C GLN A 117 11.98 5.11 -13.36
N PRO A 118 12.03 3.95 -12.67
CA PRO A 118 11.01 3.60 -11.68
C PRO A 118 10.96 4.67 -10.58
N TYR A 119 9.76 4.99 -10.13
CA TYR A 119 9.46 5.99 -9.09
C TYR A 119 9.83 7.45 -9.42
N LEU A 120 10.65 7.70 -10.43
CA LEU A 120 11.03 9.06 -10.82
C LEU A 120 10.04 9.66 -11.81
N ASN A 121 9.58 8.86 -12.76
CA ASN A 121 8.62 9.27 -13.77
C ASN A 121 7.40 8.34 -13.79
N GLY A 122 6.23 8.93 -13.96
CA GLY A 122 5.01 8.18 -14.25
C GLY A 122 5.15 7.32 -15.51
N TYR A 123 4.32 6.31 -15.63
CA TYR A 123 4.29 5.40 -16.77
C TYR A 123 2.86 5.26 -17.29
N LYS A 124 2.70 4.96 -18.56
CA LYS A 124 1.40 4.62 -19.13
C LYS A 124 1.22 3.12 -19.11
N ASP A 125 0.05 2.68 -18.69
CA ASP A 125 -0.32 1.27 -18.79
C ASP A 125 -0.60 0.86 -20.25
N ARG A 126 -0.92 -0.41 -20.42
CA ARG A 126 -1.27 -1.00 -21.72
C ARG A 126 -2.56 -0.41 -22.36
N PHE A 127 -3.31 0.39 -21.61
CA PHE A 127 -4.48 1.11 -22.09
C PHE A 127 -4.21 2.60 -22.33
N GLY A 128 -2.96 3.03 -22.14
CA GLY A 128 -2.52 4.41 -22.29
C GLY A 128 -2.90 5.33 -21.13
N LYS A 129 -3.39 4.79 -19.99
CA LYS A 129 -3.68 5.55 -18.78
C LYS A 129 -2.38 5.86 -18.03
N ASN A 130 -2.30 7.06 -17.47
CA ASN A 130 -1.15 7.48 -16.68
C ASN A 130 -1.20 6.84 -15.28
N HIS A 131 -0.03 6.37 -14.84
CA HIS A 131 0.23 5.84 -13.52
C HIS A 131 1.19 6.76 -12.78
N TYR A 132 0.68 7.57 -11.85
CA TYR A 132 1.48 8.47 -11.00
C TYR A 132 1.47 8.03 -9.53
N HIS A 133 0.51 7.19 -9.16
CA HIS A 133 0.35 6.73 -7.78
C HIS A 133 1.59 5.99 -7.29
N GLU A 134 2.19 5.19 -8.16
CA GLU A 134 3.36 4.39 -7.87
C GLU A 134 4.58 5.25 -7.55
N THR A 135 4.73 6.41 -8.22
CA THR A 135 5.83 7.35 -7.92
C THR A 135 5.70 7.99 -6.54
N ASN A 136 4.48 8.02 -6.01
CA ASN A 136 4.15 8.57 -4.69
C ASN A 136 3.75 7.46 -3.70
N SER A 137 4.28 6.25 -3.86
CA SER A 137 4.07 5.10 -2.98
C SER A 137 5.37 4.67 -2.31
N MET A 138 5.28 3.92 -1.22
CA MET A 138 6.46 3.27 -0.60
C MET A 138 6.98 2.11 -1.45
N GLY A 139 6.16 1.52 -2.31
CA GLY A 139 6.51 0.42 -3.20
C GLY A 139 5.43 -0.66 -3.25
N ILE A 140 5.62 -1.64 -4.14
CA ILE A 140 4.65 -2.72 -4.40
C ILE A 140 4.34 -3.58 -3.15
N GLY A 141 5.30 -3.69 -2.23
CA GLY A 141 5.17 -4.48 -1.00
C GLY A 141 4.27 -3.85 0.08
N THR A 142 3.89 -2.58 -0.07
CA THR A 142 3.17 -1.82 0.97
C THR A 142 1.82 -2.45 1.32
N GLN A 143 1.02 -2.84 0.33
CA GLN A 143 -0.27 -3.47 0.57
C GLN A 143 -0.13 -4.78 1.36
N LYS A 144 0.85 -5.62 0.96
CA LYS A 144 1.08 -6.90 1.65
C LYS A 144 1.48 -6.68 3.10
N ALA A 145 2.38 -5.74 3.36
CA ALA A 145 2.82 -5.44 4.72
C ALA A 145 1.67 -4.96 5.62
N ILE A 146 0.77 -4.12 5.08
CA ILE A 146 -0.44 -3.68 5.79
C ILE A 146 -1.38 -4.86 6.05
N ALA A 147 -1.64 -5.69 5.05
CA ALA A 147 -2.54 -6.85 5.18
C ALA A 147 -2.02 -7.87 6.20
N ASP A 148 -0.73 -8.20 6.15
CA ASP A 148 -0.10 -9.14 7.10
C ASP A 148 -0.15 -8.59 8.54
N ALA A 149 0.19 -7.32 8.74
CA ALA A 149 0.11 -6.67 10.04
C ALA A 149 -1.32 -6.59 10.57
N PHE A 150 -2.29 -6.32 9.69
CA PHE A 150 -3.70 -6.28 10.08
C PHE A 150 -4.24 -7.67 10.46
N ALA A 151 -3.84 -8.71 9.71
CA ALA A 151 -4.21 -10.09 10.08
C ALA A 151 -3.69 -10.47 11.47
N ASP A 152 -2.47 -10.07 11.81
CA ASP A 152 -1.92 -10.27 13.16
C ASP A 152 -2.73 -9.50 14.24
N VAL A 153 -3.11 -8.26 13.96
CA VAL A 153 -3.97 -7.47 14.88
C VAL A 153 -5.32 -8.17 15.08
N VAL A 154 -6.01 -8.53 13.99
CA VAL A 154 -7.34 -9.19 14.07
C VAL A 154 -7.26 -10.50 14.82
N SER A 155 -6.17 -11.27 14.69
CA SER A 155 -6.00 -12.53 15.40
C SER A 155 -5.93 -12.41 16.92
N ARG A 156 -5.66 -11.21 17.44
CA ARG A 156 -5.55 -10.88 18.87
C ARG A 156 -6.76 -10.11 19.41
N PHE A 157 -7.67 -9.68 18.52
CA PHE A 157 -8.83 -8.88 18.86
C PHE A 157 -10.09 -9.72 19.10
#